data_d559aeb7b11ef3d821dccd5c1e8cbe55
#
_entry.id   d559aeb7b11ef3d821dccd5c1e8cbe55
#
_cell.length_a   1.000
_cell.length_b   1.000
_cell.length_c   1.000
_cell.angle_alpha   90.00
_cell.angle_beta   90.00
_cell.angle_gamma   90.00
#
_symmetry.space_group_name_H-M   'P 1'
#
loop_
_entity.id
_entity.type
_entity.pdbx_description
1 polymer ?
#
loop_
_entity_poly.entity_id
_entity_poly.type
_entity_poly.pdbx_seq_one_letter_code
_entity_poly.pdbx_strand_id
1 'polypeptide(L)'
;MLRNKNAVIYGASQSLGGAVARELARAGARVFVTNHHLEIAEEVANQINSEGGLAEAAKVDALNETAIQSHLDDVIKKAGTVDISFNLIGIKVTQNIPLIKMNVDDFALPVGVAMRTHFLTATAAGRLMCKQGTGVILTLTATPGGIGYPGVGGFGPVCSAIENFSKNLATELGPSGVRVVNIRSGGSLDSRPFKEAVASGAAGINEVFAKMKSDTMLKDMPSMNDIASAAVFLASPMARSITGVTIDVTAGTTAALNYRTTVNLSEFSKVI
;
A
#
# COMPACT_ATOMS: atom_id res chain seq x y z
N MET A 1 -4.36 19.94 -1.23
CA MET A 1 -4.62 19.23 0.03
C MET A 1 -3.35 19.03 0.84
N LEU A 2 -2.21 18.83 0.16
CA LEU A 2 -0.92 18.48 0.78
C LEU A 2 0.18 19.53 0.51
N ARG A 3 -0.20 20.81 0.29
CA ARG A 3 0.79 21.89 0.12
C ARG A 3 1.71 21.97 1.32
N ASN A 4 3.01 22.16 1.07
CA ASN A 4 4.07 22.22 2.09
C ASN A 4 4.23 20.92 2.89
N LYS A 5 3.79 19.78 2.36
CA LYS A 5 4.01 18.46 2.95
C LYS A 5 5.11 17.72 2.20
N ASN A 6 5.96 17.02 2.94
CA ASN A 6 7.05 16.22 2.44
C ASN A 6 6.72 14.74 2.63
N ALA A 7 6.63 14.00 1.53
CA ALA A 7 6.27 12.58 1.52
C ALA A 7 7.45 11.71 1.11
N VAL A 8 7.76 10.69 1.89
CA VAL A 8 8.75 9.66 1.57
C VAL A 8 8.01 8.39 1.17
N ILE A 9 8.28 7.89 -0.05
CA ILE A 9 7.67 6.70 -0.63
C ILE A 9 8.73 5.63 -0.84
N TYR A 10 8.61 4.52 -0.12
CA TYR A 10 9.46 3.35 -0.29
C TYR A 10 8.83 2.38 -1.28
N GLY A 11 9.60 1.89 -2.25
CA GLY A 11 9.12 0.98 -3.28
C GLY A 11 8.42 1.67 -4.45
N ALA A 12 8.80 2.91 -4.76
CA ALA A 12 8.31 3.60 -5.95
C ALA A 12 8.70 2.85 -7.22
N SER A 13 7.73 2.62 -8.11
CA SER A 13 7.89 1.92 -9.38
C SER A 13 6.78 2.35 -10.34
N GLN A 14 6.79 1.89 -11.58
CA GLN A 14 5.72 2.14 -12.56
C GLN A 14 4.41 1.37 -12.27
N SER A 15 4.19 0.98 -11.02
CA SER A 15 2.96 0.36 -10.52
C SER A 15 2.39 1.23 -9.39
N LEU A 16 1.79 0.61 -8.36
CA LEU A 16 1.09 1.31 -7.29
C LEU A 16 1.95 2.36 -6.56
N GLY A 17 3.24 2.06 -6.32
CA GLY A 17 4.15 3.04 -5.68
C GLY A 17 4.29 4.34 -6.47
N GLY A 18 4.40 4.26 -7.79
CA GLY A 18 4.42 5.44 -8.65
C GLY A 18 3.06 6.13 -8.77
N ALA A 19 1.95 5.37 -8.82
CA ALA A 19 0.61 5.95 -8.83
C ALA A 19 0.36 6.79 -7.56
N VAL A 20 0.68 6.25 -6.39
CA VAL A 20 0.57 6.97 -5.11
C VAL A 20 1.48 8.20 -5.09
N ALA A 21 2.74 8.07 -5.52
CA ALA A 21 3.68 9.20 -5.54
C ALA A 21 3.16 10.35 -6.42
N ARG A 22 2.64 10.05 -7.62
CA ARG A 22 2.06 11.06 -8.52
C ARG A 22 0.84 11.75 -7.91
N GLU A 23 -0.08 11.00 -7.30
CA GLU A 23 -1.27 11.60 -6.69
C GLU A 23 -0.95 12.47 -5.47
N LEU A 24 0.05 12.06 -4.64
CA LEU A 24 0.53 12.92 -3.55
C LEU A 24 1.17 14.22 -4.09
N ALA A 25 1.94 14.14 -5.17
CA ALA A 25 2.51 15.32 -5.84
C ALA A 25 1.43 16.23 -6.44
N ARG A 26 0.43 15.67 -7.14
CA ARG A 26 -0.73 16.42 -7.66
C ARG A 26 -1.52 17.11 -6.54
N ALA A 27 -1.59 16.49 -5.36
CA ALA A 27 -2.19 17.09 -4.18
C ALA A 27 -1.34 18.21 -3.55
N GLY A 28 -0.10 18.43 -4.05
CA GLY A 28 0.80 19.52 -3.66
C GLY A 28 1.94 19.12 -2.71
N ALA A 29 2.16 17.84 -2.46
CA ALA A 29 3.30 17.37 -1.69
C ALA A 29 4.61 17.41 -2.52
N ARG A 30 5.76 17.68 -1.84
CA ARG A 30 7.08 17.32 -2.36
C ARG A 30 7.33 15.86 -2.04
N VAL A 31 7.67 15.06 -3.06
CA VAL A 31 7.73 13.61 -2.92
C VAL A 31 9.19 13.13 -3.07
N PHE A 32 9.66 12.38 -2.09
CA PHE A 32 10.95 11.70 -2.09
C PHE A 32 10.69 10.22 -2.38
N VAL A 33 10.91 9.81 -3.63
CA VAL A 33 10.65 8.45 -4.10
C VAL A 33 11.90 7.59 -3.97
N THR A 34 11.77 6.40 -3.41
CA THR A 34 12.91 5.50 -3.22
C THR A 34 12.66 4.12 -3.81
N ASN A 35 13.74 3.53 -4.32
CA ASN A 35 13.79 2.15 -4.77
C ASN A 35 15.21 1.60 -4.52
N HIS A 36 15.38 0.28 -4.44
CA HIS A 36 16.71 -0.34 -4.38
C HIS A 36 17.45 -0.28 -5.74
N HIS A 37 16.73 0.00 -6.83
CA HIS A 37 17.24 0.37 -8.14
C HIS A 37 16.97 1.86 -8.38
N LEU A 38 18.04 2.66 -8.46
CA LEU A 38 17.91 4.13 -8.58
C LEU A 38 17.14 4.54 -9.83
N GLU A 39 17.43 3.91 -10.95
CA GLU A 39 16.82 4.17 -12.26
C GLU A 39 15.29 4.07 -12.23
N ILE A 40 14.74 3.13 -11.46
CA ILE A 40 13.28 2.98 -11.30
C ILE A 40 12.68 4.15 -10.52
N ALA A 41 13.37 4.63 -9.49
CA ALA A 41 12.93 5.80 -8.73
C ALA A 41 13.04 7.08 -9.56
N GLU A 42 14.12 7.22 -10.35
CA GLU A 42 14.33 8.35 -11.26
C GLU A 42 13.24 8.46 -12.33
N GLU A 43 12.82 7.34 -12.93
CA GLU A 43 11.69 7.33 -13.88
C GLU A 43 10.42 7.92 -13.26
N VAL A 44 10.10 7.52 -12.02
CA VAL A 44 8.92 8.03 -11.31
C VAL A 44 9.08 9.52 -10.98
N ALA A 45 10.24 9.94 -10.48
CA ALA A 45 10.51 11.34 -10.16
C ALA A 45 10.46 12.22 -11.41
N ASN A 46 11.08 11.79 -12.51
CA ASN A 46 11.08 12.51 -13.78
C ASN A 46 9.66 12.69 -14.34
N GLN A 47 8.81 11.64 -14.24
CA GLN A 47 7.43 11.75 -14.65
C GLN A 47 6.67 12.76 -13.79
N ILE A 48 6.80 12.74 -12.48
CA ILE A 48 6.17 13.70 -11.57
C ILE A 48 6.61 15.13 -11.91
N ASN A 49 7.91 15.34 -12.11
CA ASN A 49 8.46 16.66 -12.42
C ASN A 49 8.00 17.17 -13.79
N SER A 50 7.87 16.29 -14.80
CA SER A 50 7.37 16.66 -16.13
C SER A 50 5.88 17.06 -16.11
N GLU A 51 5.12 16.56 -15.12
CA GLU A 51 3.72 16.93 -14.88
C GLU A 51 3.56 18.19 -13.98
N GLY A 52 4.69 18.85 -13.63
CA GLY A 52 4.69 20.07 -12.81
C GLY A 52 4.66 19.82 -11.29
N GLY A 53 4.83 18.58 -10.84
CA GLY A 53 5.01 18.23 -9.44
C GLY A 53 6.45 18.46 -8.98
N LEU A 54 6.74 18.12 -7.71
CA LEU A 54 8.07 18.19 -7.12
C LEU A 54 8.46 16.80 -6.59
N ALA A 55 9.42 16.14 -7.23
CA ALA A 55 9.90 14.83 -6.79
C ALA A 55 11.42 14.71 -6.88
N GLU A 56 12.00 13.97 -5.95
CA GLU A 56 13.40 13.58 -5.94
C GLU A 56 13.51 12.07 -5.76
N ALA A 57 14.45 11.46 -6.51
CA ALA A 57 14.73 10.04 -6.44
C ALA A 57 15.93 9.74 -5.55
N ALA A 58 15.88 8.61 -4.85
CA ALA A 58 17.02 8.08 -4.12
C ALA A 58 17.07 6.55 -4.17
N LYS A 59 18.31 6.01 -4.18
CA LYS A 59 18.53 4.58 -3.99
C LYS A 59 18.50 4.27 -2.50
N VAL A 60 17.51 3.47 -2.04
CA VAL A 60 17.41 3.05 -0.65
C VAL A 60 17.06 1.57 -0.62
N ASP A 61 17.89 0.78 0.04
CA ASP A 61 17.53 -0.57 0.45
C ASP A 61 16.78 -0.51 1.78
N ALA A 62 15.50 -0.80 1.75
CA ALA A 62 14.64 -0.76 2.94
C ALA A 62 14.87 -1.92 3.93
N LEU A 63 15.76 -2.85 3.62
CA LEU A 63 16.27 -3.84 4.57
C LEU A 63 17.51 -3.34 5.34
N ASN A 64 18.05 -2.17 4.95
CA ASN A 64 19.22 -1.56 5.54
C ASN A 64 18.83 -0.31 6.37
N GLU A 65 18.89 -0.43 7.69
CA GLU A 65 18.52 0.64 8.62
C GLU A 65 19.37 1.90 8.41
N THR A 66 20.67 1.77 8.17
CA THR A 66 21.57 2.90 7.95
C THR A 66 21.21 3.65 6.66
N ALA A 67 20.87 2.94 5.59
CA ALA A 67 20.45 3.56 4.32
C ALA A 67 19.15 4.35 4.49
N ILE A 68 18.18 3.80 5.24
CA ILE A 68 16.92 4.50 5.55
C ILE A 68 17.20 5.78 6.35
N GLN A 69 18.00 5.68 7.42
CA GLN A 69 18.30 6.83 8.27
C GLN A 69 19.03 7.92 7.50
N SER A 70 20.07 7.55 6.73
CA SER A 70 20.83 8.53 5.90
C SER A 70 19.92 9.24 4.90
N HIS A 71 18.99 8.52 4.25
CA HIS A 71 18.04 9.13 3.34
C HIS A 71 17.08 10.10 4.05
N LEU A 72 16.56 9.72 5.22
CA LEU A 72 15.68 10.60 6.00
C LEU A 72 16.41 11.86 6.49
N ASP A 73 17.69 11.75 6.88
CA ASP A 73 18.51 12.89 7.25
C ASP A 73 18.72 13.85 6.07
N ASP A 74 18.88 13.31 4.87
CA ASP A 74 18.98 14.12 3.64
C ASP A 74 17.63 14.79 3.29
N VAL A 75 16.51 14.11 3.50
CA VAL A 75 15.18 14.73 3.36
C VAL A 75 15.01 15.88 4.34
N ILE A 76 15.37 15.70 5.61
CA ILE A 76 15.32 16.76 6.62
C ILE A 76 16.21 17.95 6.25
N LYS A 77 17.44 17.72 5.77
CA LYS A 77 18.32 18.80 5.30
C LYS A 77 17.73 19.60 4.14
N LYS A 78 17.02 18.95 3.22
CA LYS A 78 16.46 19.55 2.00
C LYS A 78 15.10 20.19 2.21
N ALA A 79 14.27 19.62 3.09
CA ALA A 79 12.85 19.95 3.19
C ALA A 79 12.39 20.29 4.62
N GLY A 80 13.23 20.09 5.62
CA GLY A 80 12.96 20.47 7.02
C GLY A 80 12.09 19.47 7.79
N THR A 81 11.19 18.75 7.11
CA THR A 81 10.26 17.80 7.76
C THR A 81 10.08 16.53 6.94
N VAL A 82 9.62 15.47 7.61
CA VAL A 82 9.00 14.29 6.98
C VAL A 82 7.55 14.23 7.49
N ASP A 83 6.60 14.59 6.64
CA ASP A 83 5.19 14.67 7.04
C ASP A 83 4.43 13.37 6.76
N ILE A 84 4.82 12.65 5.70
CA ILE A 84 4.17 11.43 5.24
C ILE A 84 5.26 10.39 4.96
N SER A 85 5.08 9.17 5.47
CA SER A 85 5.91 8.01 5.14
C SER A 85 5.01 6.86 4.69
N PHE A 86 5.27 6.30 3.51
CA PHE A 86 4.48 5.20 2.99
C PHE A 86 5.38 4.10 2.44
N ASN A 87 5.24 2.89 2.99
CA ASN A 87 5.91 1.70 2.50
C ASN A 87 5.02 0.97 1.50
N LEU A 88 5.44 0.97 0.23
CA LEU A 88 4.78 0.34 -0.92
C LEU A 88 5.69 -0.72 -1.57
N ILE A 89 6.60 -1.28 -0.80
CA ILE A 89 7.52 -2.31 -1.27
C ILE A 89 6.75 -3.58 -1.57
N GLY A 90 6.83 -4.04 -2.82
CA GLY A 90 6.23 -5.28 -3.24
C GLY A 90 6.89 -6.48 -2.54
N ILE A 91 6.06 -7.39 -2.04
CA ILE A 91 6.51 -8.60 -1.36
C ILE A 91 6.46 -9.75 -2.36
N LYS A 92 7.60 -10.38 -2.58
CA LYS A 92 7.67 -11.59 -3.41
C LYS A 92 7.14 -12.77 -2.60
N VAL A 93 6.08 -13.40 -3.06
CA VAL A 93 5.42 -14.52 -2.40
C VAL A 93 5.22 -15.68 -3.37
N THR A 94 5.35 -16.90 -2.88
CA THR A 94 4.98 -18.11 -3.60
C THR A 94 3.49 -18.36 -3.40
N GLN A 95 2.75 -18.46 -4.50
CA GLN A 95 1.29 -18.63 -4.52
C GLN A 95 0.89 -19.88 -5.29
N ASN A 96 -0.40 -20.24 -5.23
CA ASN A 96 -1.01 -21.39 -5.92
C ASN A 96 -0.49 -22.76 -5.46
N ILE A 97 0.11 -22.83 -4.28
CA ILE A 97 0.50 -24.06 -3.61
C ILE A 97 -0.38 -24.23 -2.36
N PRO A 98 -1.07 -25.37 -2.16
CA PRO A 98 -1.76 -25.65 -0.90
C PRO A 98 -0.80 -25.60 0.28
N LEU A 99 -1.18 -24.98 1.40
CA LEU A 99 -0.32 -24.81 2.57
C LEU A 99 0.30 -26.12 3.06
N ILE A 100 -0.46 -27.23 3.01
CA ILE A 100 0.03 -28.56 3.41
C ILE A 100 1.12 -29.14 2.48
N LYS A 101 1.38 -28.50 1.33
CA LYS A 101 2.41 -28.88 0.35
C LYS A 101 3.50 -27.81 0.20
N MET A 102 3.36 -26.70 0.89
CA MET A 102 4.32 -25.58 0.82
C MET A 102 5.50 -25.86 1.73
N ASN A 103 6.72 -25.51 1.28
CA ASN A 103 7.87 -25.56 2.17
C ASN A 103 7.87 -24.35 3.14
N VAL A 104 8.59 -24.51 4.26
CA VAL A 104 8.59 -23.49 5.32
C VAL A 104 9.20 -22.17 4.88
N ASP A 105 10.20 -22.19 4.02
CA ASP A 105 10.87 -20.96 3.57
C ASP A 105 9.99 -20.14 2.62
N ASP A 106 9.26 -20.78 1.71
CA ASP A 106 8.28 -20.10 0.84
C ASP A 106 7.16 -19.44 1.65
N PHE A 107 6.84 -19.98 2.81
CA PHE A 107 5.86 -19.41 3.72
C PHE A 107 6.44 -18.30 4.60
N ALA A 108 7.60 -18.54 5.24
CA ALA A 108 8.13 -17.69 6.31
C ALA A 108 8.96 -16.49 5.80
N LEU A 109 9.77 -16.66 4.73
CA LEU A 109 10.63 -15.59 4.22
C LEU A 109 9.84 -14.31 3.83
N PRO A 110 8.71 -14.38 3.12
CA PRO A 110 7.91 -13.21 2.83
C PRO A 110 7.47 -12.44 4.07
N VAL A 111 7.09 -13.15 5.13
CA VAL A 111 6.68 -12.54 6.42
C VAL A 111 7.85 -11.80 7.04
N GLY A 112 9.03 -12.44 7.11
CA GLY A 112 10.24 -11.83 7.67
C GLY A 112 10.66 -10.56 6.90
N VAL A 113 10.71 -10.61 5.58
CA VAL A 113 11.08 -9.48 4.73
C VAL A 113 10.09 -8.32 4.88
N ALA A 114 8.80 -8.62 4.81
CA ALA A 114 7.75 -7.61 4.94
C ALA A 114 7.78 -6.92 6.30
N MET A 115 7.85 -7.69 7.38
CA MET A 115 7.90 -7.14 8.73
C MET A 115 9.16 -6.31 8.96
N ARG A 116 10.30 -6.76 8.46
CA ARG A 116 11.56 -6.01 8.58
C ARG A 116 11.48 -4.67 7.87
N THR A 117 11.02 -4.63 6.61
CA THR A 117 10.93 -3.37 5.84
C THR A 117 9.92 -2.41 6.45
N HIS A 118 8.74 -2.90 6.88
CA HIS A 118 7.74 -2.06 7.53
C HIS A 118 8.21 -1.52 8.88
N PHE A 119 8.83 -2.37 9.71
CA PHE A 119 9.38 -1.95 10.99
C PHE A 119 10.44 -0.86 10.82
N LEU A 120 11.44 -1.08 9.97
CA LEU A 120 12.54 -0.14 9.77
C LEU A 120 12.06 1.20 9.22
N THR A 121 11.25 1.19 8.17
CA THR A 121 10.77 2.43 7.52
C THR A 121 9.81 3.21 8.41
N ALA A 122 8.87 2.53 9.06
CA ALA A 122 7.86 3.19 9.89
C ALA A 122 8.45 3.74 11.19
N THR A 123 9.34 3.00 11.86
CA THR A 123 9.95 3.46 13.12
C THR A 123 10.95 4.59 12.88
N ALA A 124 11.72 4.55 11.79
CA ALA A 124 12.62 5.65 11.43
C ALA A 124 11.86 6.96 11.17
N ALA A 125 10.78 6.90 10.36
CA ALA A 125 9.90 8.05 10.15
C ALA A 125 9.21 8.48 11.47
N GLY A 126 8.71 7.53 12.25
CA GLY A 126 8.05 7.78 13.52
C GLY A 126 8.92 8.55 14.50
N ARG A 127 10.22 8.21 14.62
CA ARG A 127 11.18 8.95 15.47
C ARG A 127 11.29 10.43 15.10
N LEU A 128 11.24 10.75 13.80
CA LEU A 128 11.27 12.14 13.32
C LEU A 128 9.92 12.84 13.57
N MET A 129 8.83 12.18 13.21
CA MET A 129 7.48 12.72 13.34
C MET A 129 7.09 12.98 14.80
N CYS A 130 7.52 12.14 15.75
CA CYS A 130 7.32 12.39 17.18
C CYS A 130 8.04 13.66 17.65
N LYS A 131 9.26 13.93 17.17
CA LYS A 131 9.98 15.18 17.47
C LYS A 131 9.30 16.40 16.83
N GLN A 132 8.66 16.20 15.67
CA GLN A 132 7.90 17.24 14.97
C GLN A 132 6.53 17.52 15.63
N GLY A 133 6.01 16.59 16.46
CA GLY A 133 4.66 16.65 17.02
C GLY A 133 3.55 16.38 16.00
N THR A 134 3.88 15.90 14.80
CA THR A 134 2.92 15.63 13.73
C THR A 134 3.52 14.71 12.67
N GLY A 135 2.69 13.92 12.03
CA GLY A 135 3.07 13.05 10.90
C GLY A 135 2.00 12.01 10.56
N VAL A 136 2.16 11.40 9.41
CA VAL A 136 1.30 10.30 8.97
C VAL A 136 2.15 9.17 8.40
N ILE A 137 2.01 7.99 8.98
CA ILE A 137 2.60 6.76 8.46
C ILE A 137 1.48 5.95 7.82
N LEU A 138 1.66 5.60 6.55
CA LEU A 138 0.77 4.74 5.82
C LEU A 138 1.43 3.38 5.56
N THR A 139 0.65 2.33 5.66
CA THR A 139 1.04 0.97 5.26
C THR A 139 0.03 0.41 4.26
N LEU A 140 0.44 -0.59 3.50
CA LEU A 140 -0.41 -1.21 2.49
C LEU A 140 -0.49 -2.72 2.74
N THR A 141 -1.72 -3.23 2.65
CA THR A 141 -2.02 -4.67 2.63
C THR A 141 -3.01 -4.98 1.51
N ALA A 142 -3.43 -6.22 1.43
CA ALA A 142 -4.41 -6.66 0.46
C ALA A 142 -5.53 -7.47 1.13
N THR A 143 -6.57 -7.81 0.35
CA THR A 143 -7.75 -8.56 0.82
C THR A 143 -7.45 -9.78 1.68
N PRO A 144 -6.35 -10.56 1.48
CA PRO A 144 -6.04 -11.70 2.36
C PRO A 144 -5.72 -11.33 3.83
N GLY A 145 -5.55 -10.05 4.15
CA GLY A 145 -5.48 -9.58 5.54
C GLY A 145 -6.84 -9.53 6.24
N GLY A 146 -7.94 -9.48 5.47
CA GLY A 146 -9.32 -9.36 6.01
C GLY A 146 -10.18 -10.60 5.85
N ILE A 147 -9.86 -11.46 4.88
CA ILE A 147 -10.63 -12.70 4.62
C ILE A 147 -9.69 -13.85 4.28
N GLY A 148 -10.16 -15.08 4.48
CA GLY A 148 -9.44 -16.28 4.06
C GLY A 148 -9.38 -16.41 2.54
N TYR A 149 -8.17 -16.62 2.02
CA TYR A 149 -7.91 -16.85 0.60
C TYR A 149 -7.16 -18.17 0.41
N PRO A 150 -7.60 -19.05 -0.50
CA PRO A 150 -6.86 -20.26 -0.82
C PRO A 150 -5.63 -19.92 -1.69
N GLY A 151 -4.54 -20.66 -1.49
CA GLY A 151 -3.36 -20.60 -2.36
C GLY A 151 -2.52 -19.34 -2.27
N VAL A 152 -2.71 -18.47 -1.29
CA VAL A 152 -1.92 -17.23 -1.13
C VAL A 152 -0.62 -17.40 -0.31
N GLY A 153 -0.37 -18.58 0.21
CA GLY A 153 0.84 -18.89 0.98
C GLY A 153 1.04 -17.97 2.18
N GLY A 154 2.25 -17.45 2.32
CA GLY A 154 2.60 -16.50 3.38
C GLY A 154 2.00 -15.10 3.22
N PHE A 155 1.34 -14.77 2.10
CA PHE A 155 0.84 -13.41 1.85
C PHE A 155 -0.30 -12.99 2.79
N GLY A 156 -1.21 -13.89 3.12
CA GLY A 156 -2.26 -13.62 4.12
C GLY A 156 -1.67 -13.26 5.49
N PRO A 157 -0.81 -14.12 6.07
CA PRO A 157 -0.05 -13.80 7.28
C PRO A 157 0.73 -12.49 7.23
N VAL A 158 1.40 -12.18 6.09
CA VAL A 158 2.06 -10.87 5.89
C VAL A 158 1.07 -9.73 6.06
N CYS A 159 -0.07 -9.76 5.36
CA CYS A 159 -1.07 -8.70 5.44
C CYS A 159 -1.59 -8.52 6.86
N SER A 160 -1.98 -9.59 7.54
CA SER A 160 -2.48 -9.55 8.92
C SER A 160 -1.42 -9.04 9.91
N ALA A 161 -0.15 -9.41 9.72
CA ALA A 161 0.95 -8.94 10.57
C ALA A 161 1.19 -7.43 10.41
N ILE A 162 1.17 -6.90 9.18
CA ILE A 162 1.31 -5.47 8.89
C ILE A 162 0.13 -4.68 9.49
N GLU A 163 -1.11 -5.17 9.36
CA GLU A 163 -2.29 -4.52 9.92
C GLU A 163 -2.22 -4.42 11.45
N ASN A 164 -1.81 -5.52 12.11
CA ASN A 164 -1.64 -5.51 13.56
C ASN A 164 -0.47 -4.62 14.00
N PHE A 165 0.67 -4.69 13.31
CA PHE A 165 1.81 -3.80 13.56
C PHE A 165 1.40 -2.31 13.44
N SER A 166 0.66 -1.95 12.40
CA SER A 166 0.19 -0.57 12.18
C SER A 166 -0.70 -0.09 13.31
N LYS A 167 -1.59 -0.95 13.83
CA LYS A 167 -2.45 -0.64 14.98
C LYS A 167 -1.64 -0.40 16.25
N ASN A 168 -0.66 -1.26 16.54
CA ASN A 168 0.19 -1.12 17.72
C ASN A 168 1.03 0.17 17.63
N LEU A 169 1.64 0.41 16.47
CA LEU A 169 2.43 1.62 16.25
C LEU A 169 1.58 2.90 16.37
N ALA A 170 0.31 2.87 15.92
CA ALA A 170 -0.61 3.99 16.11
C ALA A 170 -0.88 4.29 17.59
N THR A 171 -0.97 3.27 18.42
CA THR A 171 -1.17 3.42 19.86
C THR A 171 0.05 4.07 20.52
N GLU A 172 1.25 3.68 20.10
CA GLU A 172 2.50 4.20 20.66
C GLU A 172 2.80 5.65 20.22
N LEU A 173 2.57 5.96 18.95
CA LEU A 173 2.92 7.25 18.36
C LEU A 173 1.80 8.31 18.46
N GLY A 174 0.56 7.88 18.69
CA GLY A 174 -0.61 8.75 18.79
C GLY A 174 -0.47 9.90 19.81
N PRO A 175 0.02 9.66 21.05
CA PRO A 175 0.26 10.72 22.02
C PRO A 175 1.22 11.80 21.53
N SER A 176 2.08 11.50 20.56
CA SER A 176 3.00 12.46 19.91
C SER A 176 2.41 13.13 18.66
N GLY A 177 1.10 13.00 18.40
CA GLY A 177 0.44 13.62 17.24
C GLY A 177 0.68 12.90 15.90
N VAL A 178 1.19 11.66 15.91
CA VAL A 178 1.47 10.90 14.71
C VAL A 178 0.33 9.89 14.47
N ARG A 179 -0.21 9.89 13.26
CA ARG A 179 -1.21 8.92 12.82
C ARG A 179 -0.56 7.76 12.08
N VAL A 180 -1.06 6.56 12.30
CA VAL A 180 -0.68 5.38 11.52
C VAL A 180 -1.95 4.72 11.00
N VAL A 181 -2.04 4.56 9.67
CA VAL A 181 -3.23 4.00 9.02
C VAL A 181 -2.79 2.98 7.99
N ASN A 182 -3.43 1.83 8.01
CA ASN A 182 -3.26 0.83 6.96
C ASN A 182 -4.32 1.02 5.87
N ILE A 183 -3.93 0.87 4.61
CA ILE A 183 -4.82 0.76 3.47
C ILE A 183 -4.85 -0.70 3.05
N ARG A 184 -6.02 -1.32 3.04
CA ARG A 184 -6.19 -2.66 2.45
C ARG A 184 -6.71 -2.50 1.04
N SER A 185 -5.92 -2.92 0.05
CA SER A 185 -6.29 -2.80 -1.36
C SER A 185 -6.98 -4.06 -1.87
N GLY A 186 -7.95 -3.88 -2.75
CA GLY A 186 -8.39 -4.93 -3.66
C GLY A 186 -7.37 -5.16 -4.76
N GLY A 187 -7.53 -6.22 -5.54
CA GLY A 187 -6.74 -6.39 -6.76
C GLY A 187 -7.02 -5.26 -7.75
N SER A 188 -5.98 -4.67 -8.32
CA SER A 188 -6.09 -3.60 -9.33
C SER A 188 -5.64 -4.12 -10.69
N LEU A 189 -6.57 -4.22 -11.66
CA LEU A 189 -6.29 -4.78 -12.99
C LEU A 189 -5.25 -3.97 -13.78
N ASP A 190 -5.10 -2.69 -13.47
CA ASP A 190 -4.12 -1.78 -14.06
C ASP A 190 -2.73 -1.87 -13.42
N SER A 191 -2.57 -2.66 -12.35
CA SER A 191 -1.28 -2.88 -11.70
C SER A 191 -0.40 -3.86 -12.46
N ARG A 192 0.93 -3.77 -12.26
CA ARG A 192 1.90 -4.63 -12.94
C ARG A 192 1.63 -6.12 -12.78
N PRO A 193 1.36 -6.67 -11.58
CA PRO A 193 1.12 -8.11 -11.44
C PRO A 193 -0.06 -8.62 -12.26
N PHE A 194 -1.13 -7.83 -12.36
CA PHE A 194 -2.31 -8.21 -13.15
C PHE A 194 -2.03 -8.09 -14.66
N LYS A 195 -1.32 -7.06 -15.10
CA LYS A 195 -0.87 -6.94 -16.50
C LYS A 195 0.05 -8.08 -16.91
N GLU A 196 0.99 -8.46 -16.04
CA GLU A 196 1.87 -9.61 -16.27
C GLU A 196 1.08 -10.93 -16.32
N ALA A 197 0.07 -11.09 -15.46
CA ALA A 197 -0.81 -12.27 -15.51
C ALA A 197 -1.59 -12.36 -16.83
N VAL A 198 -2.11 -11.24 -17.35
CA VAL A 198 -2.73 -11.19 -18.68
C VAL A 198 -1.73 -11.54 -19.77
N ALA A 199 -0.55 -10.91 -19.73
CA ALA A 199 0.50 -11.09 -20.73
C ALA A 199 1.06 -12.53 -20.75
N SER A 200 0.97 -13.27 -19.65
CA SER A 200 1.40 -14.67 -19.57
C SER A 200 0.52 -15.62 -20.41
N GLY A 201 -0.68 -15.17 -20.82
CA GLY A 201 -1.62 -16.00 -21.57
C GLY A 201 -2.15 -17.21 -20.79
N ALA A 202 -2.06 -17.20 -19.47
CA ALA A 202 -2.51 -18.31 -18.63
C ALA A 202 -3.97 -18.64 -18.89
N ALA A 203 -4.25 -19.92 -19.14
CA ALA A 203 -5.62 -20.38 -19.38
C ALA A 203 -6.52 -20.05 -18.19
N GLY A 204 -7.72 -19.52 -18.45
CA GLY A 204 -8.69 -19.17 -17.40
C GLY A 204 -8.45 -17.84 -16.70
N ILE A 205 -7.47 -17.02 -17.11
CA ILE A 205 -7.18 -15.74 -16.42
C ILE A 205 -8.35 -14.75 -16.47
N ASN A 206 -9.09 -14.72 -17.57
CA ASN A 206 -10.26 -13.86 -17.73
C ASN A 206 -11.41 -14.29 -16.82
N GLU A 207 -11.61 -15.59 -16.66
CA GLU A 207 -12.60 -16.17 -15.74
C GLU A 207 -12.25 -15.85 -14.29
N VAL A 208 -10.96 -15.90 -13.93
CA VAL A 208 -10.48 -15.49 -12.60
C VAL A 208 -10.81 -14.01 -12.35
N PHE A 209 -10.53 -13.12 -13.31
CA PHE A 209 -10.82 -11.70 -13.16
C PHE A 209 -12.33 -11.40 -13.12
N ALA A 210 -13.11 -12.09 -13.96
CA ALA A 210 -14.57 -12.00 -13.91
C ALA A 210 -15.12 -12.45 -12.55
N LYS A 211 -14.56 -13.55 -12.01
CA LYS A 211 -14.90 -14.01 -10.65
C LYS A 211 -14.53 -12.99 -9.60
N MET A 212 -13.32 -12.43 -9.63
CA MET A 212 -12.87 -11.41 -8.69
C MET A 212 -13.81 -10.19 -8.69
N LYS A 213 -14.19 -9.68 -9.89
CA LYS A 213 -15.18 -8.60 -10.02
C LYS A 213 -16.53 -9.00 -9.42
N SER A 214 -17.02 -10.20 -9.71
CA SER A 214 -18.32 -10.68 -9.22
C SER A 214 -18.36 -10.83 -7.70
N ASP A 215 -17.21 -11.05 -7.06
CA ASP A 215 -17.08 -11.21 -5.60
C ASP A 215 -17.08 -9.87 -4.86
N THR A 216 -16.89 -8.74 -5.54
CA THR A 216 -16.98 -7.42 -4.93
C THR A 216 -18.45 -6.98 -4.78
N MET A 217 -18.73 -6.07 -3.83
CA MET A 217 -20.05 -5.45 -3.71
C MET A 217 -20.37 -4.53 -4.89
N LEU A 218 -19.38 -3.76 -5.37
CA LEU A 218 -19.55 -2.80 -6.47
C LEU A 218 -19.52 -3.45 -7.84
N LYS A 219 -19.26 -4.78 -7.92
CA LYS A 219 -19.13 -5.52 -9.18
C LYS A 219 -18.04 -4.98 -10.10
N ASP A 220 -17.06 -4.32 -9.51
CA ASP A 220 -15.85 -3.84 -10.17
C ASP A 220 -14.65 -3.96 -9.22
N MET A 221 -13.44 -3.79 -9.76
CA MET A 221 -12.20 -3.82 -8.97
C MET A 221 -11.64 -2.41 -8.86
N PRO A 222 -11.05 -2.04 -7.70
CA PRO A 222 -10.42 -0.73 -7.56
C PRO A 222 -9.24 -0.59 -8.52
N SER A 223 -9.07 0.59 -9.09
CA SER A 223 -7.86 0.97 -9.82
C SER A 223 -6.73 1.34 -8.86
N MET A 224 -5.50 1.42 -9.37
CA MET A 224 -4.39 1.99 -8.58
C MET A 224 -4.67 3.43 -8.16
N ASN A 225 -5.43 4.18 -8.97
CA ASN A 225 -5.80 5.56 -8.66
C ASN A 225 -6.78 5.67 -7.48
N ASP A 226 -7.69 4.73 -7.31
CA ASP A 226 -8.60 4.70 -6.16
C ASP A 226 -7.82 4.52 -4.85
N ILE A 227 -6.80 3.65 -4.87
CA ILE A 227 -5.91 3.44 -3.73
C ILE A 227 -5.06 4.69 -3.47
N ALA A 228 -4.53 5.31 -4.51
CA ALA A 228 -3.74 6.54 -4.42
C ALA A 228 -4.58 7.73 -3.89
N SER A 229 -5.83 7.85 -4.32
CA SER A 229 -6.77 8.88 -3.82
C SER A 229 -7.09 8.69 -2.33
N ALA A 230 -7.28 7.44 -1.89
CA ALA A 230 -7.44 7.13 -0.48
C ALA A 230 -6.18 7.50 0.33
N ALA A 231 -4.98 7.25 -0.20
CA ALA A 231 -3.73 7.65 0.43
C ALA A 231 -3.60 9.17 0.58
N VAL A 232 -3.97 9.95 -0.45
CA VAL A 232 -4.02 11.42 -0.37
C VAL A 232 -4.99 11.90 0.70
N PHE A 233 -6.20 11.35 0.75
CA PHE A 233 -7.18 11.68 1.79
C PHE A 233 -6.63 11.37 3.19
N LEU A 234 -6.11 10.17 3.41
CA LEU A 234 -5.59 9.73 4.70
C LEU A 234 -4.35 10.51 5.14
N ALA A 235 -3.51 10.94 4.20
CA ALA A 235 -2.36 11.80 4.46
C ALA A 235 -2.77 13.25 4.80
N SER A 236 -3.96 13.68 4.42
CA SER A 236 -4.42 15.07 4.57
C SER A 236 -4.99 15.38 5.95
N PRO A 237 -5.16 16.68 6.30
CA PRO A 237 -5.86 17.11 7.49
C PRO A 237 -7.34 16.68 7.57
N MET A 238 -7.96 16.32 6.44
CA MET A 238 -9.34 15.83 6.41
C MET A 238 -9.51 14.51 7.18
N ALA A 239 -8.42 13.72 7.29
CA ALA A 239 -8.38 12.45 8.02
C ALA A 239 -7.79 12.60 9.45
N ARG A 240 -7.78 13.79 10.04
CA ARG A 240 -7.09 14.10 11.30
C ARG A 240 -7.47 13.20 12.47
N SER A 241 -8.66 12.63 12.47
CA SER A 241 -9.18 11.75 13.53
C SER A 241 -9.15 10.27 13.14
N ILE A 242 -8.46 9.90 12.03
CA ILE A 242 -8.33 8.53 11.56
C ILE A 242 -6.92 8.03 11.87
N THR A 243 -6.80 7.08 12.77
CA THR A 243 -5.55 6.38 13.13
C THR A 243 -5.86 5.00 13.72
N GLY A 244 -4.92 4.06 13.68
CA GLY A 244 -5.03 2.74 14.29
C GLY A 244 -6.05 1.81 13.61
N VAL A 245 -6.43 2.12 12.38
CA VAL A 245 -7.43 1.38 11.61
C VAL A 245 -6.88 0.92 10.27
N THR A 246 -7.54 -0.08 9.69
CA THR A 246 -7.38 -0.46 8.29
C THR A 246 -8.57 0.07 7.51
N ILE A 247 -8.29 0.84 6.46
CA ILE A 247 -9.28 1.36 5.52
C ILE A 247 -9.31 0.47 4.28
N ASP A 248 -10.46 -0.12 4.01
CA ASP A 248 -10.66 -0.98 2.86
C ASP A 248 -10.92 -0.17 1.58
N VAL A 249 -10.04 -0.35 0.59
CA VAL A 249 -10.23 0.11 -0.79
C VAL A 249 -10.30 -1.14 -1.66
N THR A 250 -11.36 -1.92 -1.48
CA THR A 250 -11.51 -3.28 -2.02
C THR A 250 -12.78 -3.47 -2.85
N ALA A 251 -13.51 -2.37 -3.12
CA ALA A 251 -14.86 -2.41 -3.71
C ALA A 251 -15.83 -3.33 -2.92
N GLY A 252 -15.56 -3.49 -1.62
CA GLY A 252 -16.38 -4.28 -0.71
C GLY A 252 -16.05 -5.78 -0.68
N THR A 253 -14.93 -6.24 -1.27
CA THR A 253 -14.57 -7.67 -1.30
C THR A 253 -14.53 -8.29 0.09
N THR A 254 -13.94 -7.59 1.07
CA THR A 254 -13.76 -8.09 2.44
C THR A 254 -15.03 -8.19 3.25
N ALA A 255 -16.11 -7.55 2.82
CA ALA A 255 -17.40 -7.54 3.48
C ALA A 255 -18.52 -8.16 2.62
N ALA A 256 -18.23 -8.57 1.40
CA ALA A 256 -19.21 -9.18 0.49
C ALA A 256 -19.56 -10.60 0.91
N LEU A 257 -20.80 -10.99 0.65
CA LEU A 257 -21.23 -12.37 0.75
C LEU A 257 -20.67 -13.19 -0.41
N ASN A 258 -19.74 -14.07 -0.11
CA ASN A 258 -19.01 -14.88 -1.11
C ASN A 258 -19.62 -16.28 -1.28
N TYR A 259 -20.89 -16.45 -1.01
CA TYR A 259 -21.62 -17.70 -1.29
C TYR A 259 -22.62 -17.52 -2.44
N ARG A 260 -22.89 -18.59 -3.14
CA ARG A 260 -23.95 -18.60 -4.17
C ARG A 260 -25.29 -18.47 -3.50
N THR A 261 -26.06 -17.43 -3.82
CA THR A 261 -27.47 -17.30 -3.42
C THR A 261 -28.36 -17.74 -4.59
N THR A 262 -29.42 -18.48 -4.27
CA THR A 262 -30.49 -18.82 -5.20
C THR A 262 -31.56 -17.72 -5.27
N VAL A 263 -31.44 -16.69 -4.44
CA VAL A 263 -32.38 -15.57 -4.46
C VAL A 263 -32.18 -14.73 -5.70
N ASN A 264 -33.21 -14.58 -6.50
CA ASN A 264 -33.22 -13.74 -7.68
C ASN A 264 -33.32 -12.27 -7.24
N LEU A 265 -32.17 -11.60 -7.08
CA LEU A 265 -32.09 -10.21 -6.64
C LEU A 265 -32.70 -9.22 -7.65
N SER A 266 -33.03 -9.64 -8.88
CA SER A 266 -33.70 -8.78 -9.86
C SER A 266 -35.11 -8.39 -9.42
N GLU A 267 -35.72 -9.10 -8.49
CA GLU A 267 -37.02 -8.70 -7.94
C GLU A 267 -36.89 -7.58 -6.90
N PHE A 268 -35.75 -7.45 -6.21
CA PHE A 268 -35.52 -6.36 -5.26
C PHE A 268 -35.29 -5.00 -5.96
N SER A 269 -34.74 -4.97 -7.18
CA SER A 269 -34.54 -3.75 -7.95
C SER A 269 -35.85 -3.14 -8.49
N LYS A 270 -36.98 -3.83 -8.34
CA LYS A 270 -38.32 -3.31 -8.70
C LYS A 270 -39.03 -2.63 -7.54
N VAL A 271 -38.43 -2.62 -6.35
CA VAL A 271 -39.02 -2.11 -5.11
C VAL A 271 -38.32 -0.81 -4.64
N ILE A 272 -37.21 -0.46 -5.27
CA ILE A 272 -36.49 0.80 -5.09
C ILE A 272 -36.72 1.66 -6.33
#